data_f35aabb05521051ed8c2d05bcb9246fe
#
_entry.id   f35aabb05521051ed8c2d05bcb9246fe
#
_cell.length_a   1.000
_cell.length_b   1.000
_cell.length_c   1.000
_cell.angle_alpha   90.00
_cell.angle_beta   90.00
_cell.angle_gamma   90.00
#
_symmetry.space_group_name_H-M   'P 1'
#
loop_
_entity.id
_entity.type
_entity.pdbx_description
1 polymer ?
#
loop_
_entity_poly.entity_id
_entity_poly.type
_entity_poly.pdbx_seq_one_letter_code
_entity_poly.pdbx_strand_id
1 'polypeptide(L)'
;MTTTDSKSNAVARALSPAQIGGRRQTGVTLETRHLSRKVGPRAVVDDVSVQVFAGEILAIVGPSGAGKSSFLRLLNRLDEPTSGAILLKSEDYRSIAPQDLRRRVGMVMQTAHLFPGTVSSNIAFGPRQRGEVLTTERIESLLNRVGLPEFAERDVGYLSGGEAQRVALSRALANAPEVLLADEPTSALDEHSVRAIEELILGIVQERQMTCVIVTHNRAQALRLAGRTMVMEAGRLVAIGPTREVLHDS
;
A
#
# COMPACT_ATOMS: atom_id res chain seq x y z
N MET A 1 9.77 -19.70 -48.19
CA MET A 1 8.52 -20.01 -47.48
C MET A 1 8.72 -19.56 -46.04
N THR A 2 8.33 -18.38 -45.77
CA THR A 2 8.52 -17.64 -44.52
C THR A 2 7.18 -17.64 -43.80
N THR A 3 7.07 -18.30 -42.66
CA THR A 3 5.96 -18.18 -41.72
C THR A 3 6.37 -17.24 -40.63
N THR A 4 5.85 -16.05 -40.71
CA THR A 4 6.02 -14.93 -39.79
C THR A 4 5.29 -15.24 -38.47
N ASP A 5 6.01 -15.13 -37.41
CA ASP A 5 5.56 -15.19 -36.03
C ASP A 5 4.63 -13.99 -35.72
N SER A 6 3.38 -14.28 -35.45
CA SER A 6 2.34 -13.29 -35.10
C SER A 6 1.84 -13.57 -33.67
N LYS A 7 2.71 -13.37 -32.69
CA LYS A 7 2.32 -13.40 -31.27
C LYS A 7 3.07 -12.31 -30.52
N SER A 8 2.62 -11.08 -30.61
CA SER A 8 2.95 -10.05 -29.63
C SER A 8 2.10 -8.81 -29.91
N ASN A 9 0.94 -8.72 -29.33
CA ASN A 9 0.30 -7.44 -28.98
C ASN A 9 -1.05 -7.68 -28.27
N ALA A 10 -1.03 -8.33 -27.11
CA ALA A 10 -2.13 -8.20 -26.17
C ALA A 10 -1.83 -6.98 -25.27
N VAL A 11 -2.01 -5.78 -25.82
CA VAL A 11 -2.08 -4.55 -25.03
C VAL A 11 -3.23 -4.72 -24.05
N ALA A 12 -2.92 -4.79 -22.75
CA ALA A 12 -3.90 -4.83 -21.68
C ALA A 12 -4.89 -3.68 -21.87
N ARG A 13 -6.11 -4.02 -22.30
CA ARG A 13 -7.19 -3.06 -22.53
C ARG A 13 -7.66 -2.57 -21.17
N ALA A 14 -7.17 -1.42 -20.73
CA ALA A 14 -7.64 -0.75 -19.53
C ALA A 14 -9.15 -0.52 -19.65
N LEU A 15 -9.93 -1.24 -18.84
CA LEU A 15 -11.38 -1.05 -18.76
C LEU A 15 -11.67 0.33 -18.17
N SER A 16 -12.63 1.02 -18.76
CA SER A 16 -13.06 2.36 -18.33
C SER A 16 -13.68 2.29 -16.93
N PRO A 17 -13.47 3.31 -16.05
CA PRO A 17 -13.90 3.32 -14.65
C PRO A 17 -15.41 3.12 -14.39
N ALA A 18 -16.23 3.19 -15.42
CA ALA A 18 -17.69 3.21 -15.32
C ALA A 18 -18.35 1.84 -15.02
N GLN A 19 -17.61 0.73 -14.99
CA GLN A 19 -18.19 -0.62 -14.93
C GLN A 19 -17.91 -1.40 -13.65
N ILE A 20 -17.26 -0.81 -12.64
CA ILE A 20 -16.93 -1.49 -11.41
C ILE A 20 -17.80 -0.99 -10.26
N GLY A 21 -18.77 -1.80 -9.88
CA GLY A 21 -19.52 -1.76 -8.59
C GLY A 21 -19.93 -0.40 -8.06
N GLY A 22 -21.10 0.08 -8.41
CA GLY A 22 -22.04 0.88 -7.64
C GLY A 22 -21.65 2.21 -6.95
N ARG A 23 -20.39 2.64 -6.94
CA ARG A 23 -19.95 3.97 -6.48
C ARG A 23 -19.05 4.60 -7.52
N ARG A 24 -19.39 5.84 -7.94
CA ARG A 24 -18.53 6.64 -8.82
C ARG A 24 -17.17 6.84 -8.14
N GLN A 25 -16.14 6.19 -8.64
CA GLN A 25 -14.76 6.50 -8.28
C GLN A 25 -14.43 7.86 -8.87
N THR A 26 -14.38 8.88 -8.04
CA THR A 26 -14.13 10.27 -8.45
C THR A 26 -12.66 10.59 -8.31
N GLY A 27 -11.92 10.46 -9.41
CA GLY A 27 -10.55 10.96 -9.54
C GLY A 27 -9.47 9.91 -9.27
N VAL A 28 -8.32 10.12 -9.92
CA VAL A 28 -7.10 9.32 -9.71
C VAL A 28 -6.31 9.92 -8.55
N THR A 29 -6.00 9.11 -7.54
CA THR A 29 -5.19 9.53 -6.39
C THR A 29 -3.70 9.28 -6.64
N LEU A 30 -3.34 8.10 -7.16
CA LEU A 30 -1.98 7.73 -7.53
C LEU A 30 -1.96 7.24 -8.97
N GLU A 31 -0.94 7.67 -9.72
CA GLU A 31 -0.73 7.22 -11.09
C GLU A 31 0.75 6.94 -11.32
N THR A 32 1.06 5.84 -11.97
CA THR A 32 2.40 5.57 -12.49
C THR A 32 2.36 5.54 -14.01
N ARG A 33 3.39 6.09 -14.65
CA ARG A 33 3.55 6.14 -16.10
C ARG A 33 4.90 5.58 -16.48
N HIS A 34 4.92 4.44 -17.17
CA HIS A 34 6.13 3.77 -17.66
C HIS A 34 7.20 3.62 -16.57
N LEU A 35 6.75 3.30 -15.34
CA LEU A 35 7.61 3.27 -14.17
C LEU A 35 8.56 2.08 -14.23
N SER A 36 9.86 2.37 -14.13
CA SER A 36 10.88 1.33 -14.11
C SER A 36 11.93 1.60 -13.04
N ARG A 37 12.46 0.50 -12.47
CA ARG A 37 13.61 0.52 -11.55
C ARG A 37 14.55 -0.61 -11.88
N LYS A 38 15.81 -0.29 -12.09
CA LYS A 38 16.92 -1.24 -12.24
C LYS A 38 17.79 -1.26 -10.99
N VAL A 39 18.23 -2.45 -10.59
CA VAL A 39 19.25 -2.68 -9.56
C VAL A 39 20.34 -3.50 -10.22
N GLY A 40 21.46 -2.86 -10.51
CA GLY A 40 22.46 -3.43 -11.41
C GLY A 40 21.87 -3.73 -12.79
N PRO A 41 22.10 -4.92 -13.36
CA PRO A 41 21.56 -5.29 -14.67
C PRO A 41 20.08 -5.71 -14.64
N ARG A 42 19.51 -5.94 -13.44
CA ARG A 42 18.16 -6.49 -13.28
C ARG A 42 17.12 -5.37 -13.18
N ALA A 43 16.09 -5.42 -14.02
CA ALA A 43 14.88 -4.63 -13.82
C ALA A 43 14.03 -5.30 -12.72
N VAL A 44 13.86 -4.62 -11.58
CA VAL A 44 12.99 -5.08 -10.47
C VAL A 44 11.58 -4.55 -10.59
N VAL A 45 11.40 -3.43 -11.31
CA VAL A 45 10.13 -2.91 -11.82
C VAL A 45 10.39 -2.52 -13.26
N ASP A 46 9.53 -2.93 -14.20
CA ASP A 46 9.75 -2.78 -15.64
C ASP A 46 8.47 -2.34 -16.34
N ASP A 47 8.44 -1.08 -16.74
CA ASP A 47 7.37 -0.44 -17.53
C ASP A 47 5.96 -0.55 -16.92
N VAL A 48 5.82 -0.29 -15.62
CA VAL A 48 4.55 -0.39 -14.91
C VAL A 48 3.77 0.92 -15.00
N SER A 49 2.60 0.88 -15.66
CA SER A 49 1.64 1.99 -15.72
C SER A 49 0.33 1.56 -15.08
N VAL A 50 -0.08 2.26 -14.00
CA VAL A 50 -1.32 1.96 -13.27
C VAL A 50 -1.92 3.22 -12.68
N GLN A 51 -3.25 3.27 -12.63
CA GLN A 51 -4.02 4.29 -11.92
C GLN A 51 -4.70 3.68 -10.71
N VAL A 52 -4.57 4.34 -9.56
CA VAL A 52 -5.24 4.01 -8.31
C VAL A 52 -6.24 5.11 -8.01
N PHE A 53 -7.50 4.73 -7.83
CA PHE A 53 -8.60 5.68 -7.68
C PHE A 53 -8.84 6.07 -6.22
N ALA A 54 -9.45 7.22 -6.02
CA ALA A 54 -9.76 7.72 -4.68
C ALA A 54 -10.70 6.76 -3.92
N GLY A 55 -10.33 6.43 -2.68
CA GLY A 55 -11.14 5.57 -1.81
C GLY A 55 -11.20 4.11 -2.22
N GLU A 56 -10.36 3.64 -3.17
CA GLU A 56 -10.26 2.22 -3.47
C GLU A 56 -9.19 1.51 -2.62
N ILE A 57 -9.35 0.21 -2.50
CA ILE A 57 -8.28 -0.70 -2.11
C ILE A 57 -7.85 -1.45 -3.37
N LEU A 58 -6.61 -1.24 -3.81
CA LEU A 58 -5.97 -1.98 -4.89
C LEU A 58 -5.07 -3.06 -4.27
N ALA A 59 -5.32 -4.32 -4.54
CA ALA A 59 -4.41 -5.40 -4.17
C ALA A 59 -3.34 -5.61 -5.23
N ILE A 60 -2.12 -5.93 -4.79
CA ILE A 60 -1.01 -6.36 -5.65
C ILE A 60 -0.66 -7.78 -5.27
N VAL A 61 -0.79 -8.70 -6.21
CA VAL A 61 -0.46 -10.10 -6.03
C VAL A 61 0.60 -10.55 -7.03
N GLY A 62 1.17 -11.72 -6.82
CA GLY A 62 2.19 -12.32 -7.69
C GLY A 62 3.24 -13.08 -6.89
N PRO A 63 4.09 -13.87 -7.55
CA PRO A 63 5.09 -14.70 -6.90
C PRO A 63 6.10 -13.89 -6.08
N SER A 64 6.83 -14.57 -5.19
CA SER A 64 7.95 -13.94 -4.47
C SER A 64 9.00 -13.45 -5.47
N GLY A 65 9.56 -12.28 -5.22
CA GLY A 65 10.53 -11.66 -6.14
C GLY A 65 9.93 -11.02 -7.40
N ALA A 66 8.61 -10.94 -7.53
CA ALA A 66 7.93 -10.28 -8.66
C ALA A 66 8.09 -8.76 -8.71
N GLY A 67 8.71 -8.12 -7.71
CA GLY A 67 8.92 -6.68 -7.67
C GLY A 67 7.86 -5.89 -6.89
N LYS A 68 6.89 -6.54 -6.25
CA LYS A 68 5.77 -5.91 -5.53
C LYS A 68 6.22 -4.91 -4.47
N SER A 69 7.07 -5.32 -3.54
CA SER A 69 7.61 -4.44 -2.47
C SER A 69 8.48 -3.32 -3.06
N SER A 70 9.25 -3.61 -4.11
CA SER A 70 10.02 -2.58 -4.82
C SER A 70 9.11 -1.55 -5.46
N PHE A 71 8.00 -1.97 -6.06
CA PHE A 71 7.01 -1.07 -6.61
C PHE A 71 6.39 -0.17 -5.51
N LEU A 72 5.96 -0.73 -4.36
CA LEU A 72 5.45 0.09 -3.25
C LEU A 72 6.46 1.13 -2.76
N ARG A 73 7.75 0.75 -2.65
CA ARG A 73 8.81 1.65 -2.18
C ARG A 73 9.07 2.82 -3.12
N LEU A 74 8.79 2.66 -4.41
CA LEU A 74 8.83 3.75 -5.38
C LEU A 74 7.69 4.76 -5.14
N LEU A 75 6.49 4.30 -4.79
CA LEU A 75 5.30 5.14 -4.65
C LEU A 75 5.43 6.20 -3.54
N ASN A 76 6.26 5.96 -2.51
CA ASN A 76 6.51 6.94 -1.44
C ASN A 76 7.95 7.46 -1.37
N ARG A 77 8.73 7.30 -2.46
CA ARG A 77 10.13 7.74 -2.54
C ARG A 77 11.06 7.17 -1.46
N LEU A 78 10.81 5.95 -0.99
CA LEU A 78 11.85 5.18 -0.27
C LEU A 78 12.92 4.70 -1.23
N ASP A 79 12.52 4.48 -2.48
CA ASP A 79 13.41 4.19 -3.61
C ASP A 79 13.10 5.15 -4.76
N GLU A 80 14.10 5.46 -5.58
CA GLU A 80 13.93 6.31 -6.77
C GLU A 80 13.79 5.45 -8.04
N PRO A 81 12.89 5.80 -8.95
CA PRO A 81 12.79 5.11 -10.24
C PRO A 81 13.97 5.44 -11.14
N THR A 82 14.34 4.48 -11.99
CA THR A 82 15.33 4.70 -13.05
C THR A 82 14.71 5.47 -14.23
N SER A 83 13.41 5.27 -14.50
CA SER A 83 12.65 5.98 -15.52
C SER A 83 11.16 5.96 -15.19
N GLY A 84 10.38 6.76 -15.91
CA GLY A 84 8.96 6.93 -15.72
C GLY A 84 8.60 8.04 -14.73
N ALA A 85 7.32 8.16 -14.43
CA ALA A 85 6.79 9.17 -13.53
C ALA A 85 5.78 8.59 -12.55
N ILE A 86 5.68 9.23 -11.37
CA ILE A 86 4.65 8.96 -10.36
C ILE A 86 3.93 10.27 -10.07
N LEU A 87 2.62 10.25 -10.14
CA LEU A 87 1.79 11.41 -9.83
C LEU A 87 0.90 11.12 -8.63
N LEU A 88 0.83 12.07 -7.71
CA LEU A 88 -0.10 12.11 -6.59
C LEU A 88 -1.11 13.22 -6.86
N LYS A 89 -2.39 12.85 -7.13
CA LYS A 89 -3.44 13.79 -7.52
C LYS A 89 -3.02 14.70 -8.70
N SER A 90 -2.44 14.08 -9.74
CA SER A 90 -1.94 14.74 -10.95
C SER A 90 -0.68 15.60 -10.77
N GLU A 91 -0.13 15.73 -9.57
CA GLU A 91 1.13 16.41 -9.29
C GLU A 91 2.30 15.42 -9.36
N ASP A 92 3.38 15.73 -10.09
CA ASP A 92 4.60 14.90 -10.08
C ASP A 92 5.16 14.85 -8.65
N TYR A 93 5.28 13.65 -8.09
CA TYR A 93 5.72 13.46 -6.72
C TYR A 93 7.13 14.00 -6.44
N ARG A 94 7.94 14.22 -7.49
CA ARG A 94 9.28 14.83 -7.39
C ARG A 94 9.23 16.31 -7.03
N SER A 95 8.12 16.99 -7.33
CA SER A 95 7.89 18.39 -6.93
C SER A 95 7.55 18.51 -5.44
N ILE A 96 7.14 17.41 -4.80
CA ILE A 96 6.77 17.37 -3.38
C ILE A 96 8.01 17.02 -2.55
N ALA A 97 8.26 17.77 -1.48
CA ALA A 97 9.34 17.45 -0.54
C ALA A 97 9.19 15.99 0.00
N PRO A 98 10.26 15.18 0.07
CA PRO A 98 10.14 13.77 0.44
C PRO A 98 9.45 13.52 1.78
N GLN A 99 9.61 14.41 2.75
CA GLN A 99 8.95 14.30 4.05
C GLN A 99 7.43 14.52 3.93
N ASP A 100 7.01 15.51 3.14
CA ASP A 100 5.59 15.80 2.90
C ASP A 100 4.94 14.69 2.07
N LEU A 101 5.65 14.16 1.07
CA LEU A 101 5.17 13.01 0.31
C LEU A 101 4.92 11.80 1.23
N ARG A 102 5.89 11.44 2.08
CA ARG A 102 5.75 10.29 2.99
C ARG A 102 4.71 10.48 4.08
N ARG A 103 4.34 11.72 4.39
CA ARG A 103 3.18 12.04 5.23
C ARG A 103 1.88 11.73 4.51
N ARG A 104 1.76 12.18 3.24
CA ARG A 104 0.57 11.98 2.41
C ARG A 104 0.42 10.53 1.94
N VAL A 105 1.55 9.86 1.69
CA VAL A 105 1.65 8.46 1.26
C VAL A 105 2.34 7.65 2.35
N GLY A 106 1.57 7.25 3.36
CA GLY A 106 2.06 6.45 4.48
C GLY A 106 2.35 5.01 4.05
N MET A 107 3.33 4.37 4.71
CA MET A 107 3.69 2.98 4.42
C MET A 107 3.82 2.15 5.68
N VAL A 108 3.25 0.95 5.63
CA VAL A 108 3.47 -0.14 6.58
C VAL A 108 4.26 -1.22 5.86
N MET A 109 5.44 -1.53 6.37
CA MET A 109 6.34 -2.52 5.79
C MET A 109 6.03 -3.92 6.35
N GLN A 110 6.46 -4.96 5.64
CA GLN A 110 6.28 -6.36 6.05
C GLN A 110 6.86 -6.64 7.45
N THR A 111 8.03 -6.09 7.74
CA THR A 111 8.62 -6.12 9.08
C THR A 111 8.42 -4.78 9.75
N ALA A 112 7.86 -4.77 10.95
CA ALA A 112 7.71 -3.56 11.74
C ALA A 112 9.07 -3.05 12.21
N HIS A 113 9.44 -1.85 11.75
CA HIS A 113 10.62 -1.15 12.23
C HIS A 113 10.17 -0.04 13.20
N LEU A 114 10.26 -0.31 14.50
CA LEU A 114 9.93 0.66 15.53
C LEU A 114 11.21 1.31 16.07
N PHE A 115 11.09 2.58 16.46
CA PHE A 115 12.19 3.28 17.13
C PHE A 115 12.26 2.86 18.61
N PRO A 116 13.43 2.79 19.22
CA PRO A 116 13.55 2.52 20.65
C PRO A 116 12.70 3.49 21.50
N GLY A 117 12.09 2.98 22.56
CA GLY A 117 11.23 3.75 23.46
C GLY A 117 9.81 3.19 23.55
N THR A 118 8.85 4.05 23.91
CA THR A 118 7.47 3.61 24.14
C THR A 118 6.64 3.54 22.84
N VAL A 119 5.55 2.83 22.89
CA VAL A 119 4.54 2.76 21.83
C VAL A 119 4.00 4.15 21.52
N SER A 120 3.66 4.96 22.53
CA SER A 120 3.19 6.33 22.36
C SER A 120 4.22 7.20 21.63
N SER A 121 5.51 7.08 21.98
CA SER A 121 6.59 7.82 21.33
C SER A 121 6.71 7.47 19.83
N ASN A 122 6.50 6.20 19.48
CA ASN A 122 6.48 5.74 18.08
C ASN A 122 5.29 6.29 17.31
N ILE A 123 4.08 6.25 17.87
CA ILE A 123 2.87 6.78 17.23
C ILE A 123 2.98 8.29 17.03
N ALA A 124 3.49 9.01 18.03
CA ALA A 124 3.65 10.46 17.99
C ALA A 124 4.83 10.92 17.12
N PHE A 125 5.70 10.03 16.64
CA PHE A 125 6.93 10.40 15.95
C PHE A 125 6.68 11.31 14.74
N GLY A 126 5.81 10.90 13.82
CA GLY A 126 5.53 11.68 12.61
C GLY A 126 4.89 13.04 12.88
N PRO A 127 3.80 13.13 13.66
CA PRO A 127 3.22 14.40 14.10
C PRO A 127 4.24 15.32 14.79
N ARG A 128 5.06 14.78 15.70
CA ARG A 128 6.08 15.56 16.42
C ARG A 128 7.12 16.20 15.49
N GLN A 129 7.49 15.54 14.37
CA GLN A 129 8.40 16.13 13.38
C GLN A 129 7.85 17.41 12.72
N ARG A 130 6.54 17.67 12.84
CA ARG A 130 5.85 18.86 12.34
C ARG A 130 5.49 19.85 13.44
N GLY A 131 5.96 19.63 14.67
CA GLY A 131 5.58 20.43 15.83
C GLY A 131 4.16 20.15 16.35
N GLU A 132 3.50 19.09 15.88
CA GLU A 132 2.18 18.69 16.37
C GLU A 132 2.33 17.79 17.59
N VAL A 133 1.54 18.05 18.63
CA VAL A 133 1.47 17.22 19.83
C VAL A 133 0.19 16.39 19.76
N LEU A 134 0.35 15.07 19.69
CA LEU A 134 -0.80 14.18 19.85
C LEU A 134 -1.20 14.11 21.33
N THR A 135 -2.49 14.27 21.61
CA THR A 135 -3.00 14.05 22.96
C THR A 135 -3.03 12.56 23.30
N THR A 136 -3.02 12.25 24.60
CA THR A 136 -3.11 10.87 25.10
C THR A 136 -4.36 10.18 24.57
N GLU A 137 -5.50 10.86 24.55
CA GLU A 137 -6.76 10.34 24.05
C GLU A 137 -6.67 9.98 22.56
N ARG A 138 -5.92 10.76 21.78
CA ARG A 138 -5.73 10.46 20.34
C ARG A 138 -4.86 9.24 20.14
N ILE A 139 -3.81 9.08 20.94
CA ILE A 139 -2.93 7.88 20.91
C ILE A 139 -3.74 6.65 21.31
N GLU A 140 -4.47 6.71 22.43
CA GLU A 140 -5.32 5.61 22.88
C GLU A 140 -6.41 5.25 21.85
N SER A 141 -7.03 6.25 21.21
CA SER A 141 -7.98 6.00 20.13
C SER A 141 -7.37 5.22 18.96
N LEU A 142 -6.12 5.52 18.57
CA LEU A 142 -5.41 4.79 17.53
C LEU A 142 -5.06 3.36 17.99
N LEU A 143 -4.63 3.18 19.23
CA LEU A 143 -4.29 1.90 19.81
C LEU A 143 -5.52 1.00 19.95
N ASN A 144 -6.63 1.54 20.43
CA ASN A 144 -7.90 0.82 20.51
C ASN A 144 -8.35 0.28 19.15
N ARG A 145 -8.18 1.07 18.09
CA ARG A 145 -8.54 0.66 16.71
C ARG A 145 -7.73 -0.53 16.20
N VAL A 146 -6.50 -0.69 16.66
CA VAL A 146 -5.65 -1.84 16.30
C VAL A 146 -5.67 -2.96 17.34
N GLY A 147 -6.59 -2.90 18.31
CA GLY A 147 -6.73 -3.91 19.37
C GLY A 147 -5.55 -3.97 20.34
N LEU A 148 -4.98 -2.81 20.68
CA LEU A 148 -3.90 -2.65 21.65
C LEU A 148 -4.25 -1.59 22.71
N PRO A 149 -5.39 -1.73 23.44
CA PRO A 149 -5.72 -0.81 24.52
C PRO A 149 -4.63 -0.82 25.60
N GLU A 150 -4.37 0.35 26.20
CA GLU A 150 -3.43 0.52 27.31
C GLU A 150 -1.95 0.18 26.99
N PHE A 151 -1.59 0.13 25.68
CA PHE A 151 -0.21 -0.13 25.28
C PHE A 151 0.67 1.11 25.19
N ALA A 152 0.14 2.30 25.36
CA ALA A 152 0.84 3.57 25.11
C ALA A 152 2.23 3.64 25.78
N GLU A 153 2.33 3.24 27.04
CA GLU A 153 3.56 3.35 27.84
C GLU A 153 4.45 2.08 27.77
N ARG A 154 4.04 1.04 27.02
CA ARG A 154 4.88 -0.15 26.86
C ARG A 154 6.11 0.15 26.02
N ASP A 155 7.24 -0.39 26.41
CA ASP A 155 8.45 -0.36 25.61
C ASP A 155 8.33 -1.32 24.42
N VAL A 156 8.69 -0.82 23.23
CA VAL A 156 8.55 -1.57 21.98
C VAL A 156 9.43 -2.80 21.92
N GLY A 157 10.51 -2.86 22.70
CA GLY A 157 11.41 -4.01 22.78
C GLY A 157 10.77 -5.27 23.35
N TYR A 158 9.62 -5.15 24.03
CA TYR A 158 8.88 -6.28 24.62
C TYR A 158 7.65 -6.69 23.80
N LEU A 159 7.43 -6.08 22.63
CA LEU A 159 6.30 -6.41 21.79
C LEU A 159 6.54 -7.68 20.97
N SER A 160 5.51 -8.51 20.85
CA SER A 160 5.49 -9.57 19.86
C SER A 160 5.52 -8.98 18.43
N GLY A 161 5.90 -9.77 17.43
CA GLY A 161 5.91 -9.32 16.02
C GLY A 161 4.56 -8.80 15.56
N GLY A 162 3.45 -9.43 15.99
CA GLY A 162 2.11 -8.97 15.67
C GLY A 162 1.73 -7.65 16.35
N GLU A 163 2.09 -7.46 17.62
CA GLU A 163 1.88 -6.19 18.33
C GLU A 163 2.69 -5.07 17.69
N ALA A 164 3.97 -5.32 17.38
CA ALA A 164 4.83 -4.37 16.69
C ALA A 164 4.24 -3.95 15.33
N GLN A 165 3.65 -4.89 14.57
CA GLN A 165 3.01 -4.60 13.28
C GLN A 165 1.77 -3.70 13.45
N ARG A 166 0.95 -3.96 14.47
CA ARG A 166 -0.21 -3.11 14.81
C ARG A 166 0.21 -1.71 15.27
N VAL A 167 1.29 -1.59 16.03
CA VAL A 167 1.88 -0.28 16.38
C VAL A 167 2.40 0.45 15.13
N ALA A 168 3.07 -0.25 14.21
CA ALA A 168 3.53 0.35 12.95
C ALA A 168 2.36 0.87 12.10
N LEU A 169 1.23 0.14 12.07
CA LEU A 169 0.01 0.61 11.42
C LEU A 169 -0.56 1.86 12.10
N SER A 170 -0.66 1.87 13.44
CA SER A 170 -1.10 3.04 14.22
C SER A 170 -0.22 4.26 13.96
N ARG A 171 1.10 4.07 13.90
CA ARG A 171 2.08 5.13 13.55
C ARG A 171 1.85 5.70 12.16
N ALA A 172 1.57 4.86 11.17
CA ALA A 172 1.25 5.31 9.81
C ALA A 172 -0.04 6.14 9.80
N LEU A 173 -1.09 5.65 10.47
CA LEU A 173 -2.40 6.29 10.57
C LEU A 173 -2.41 7.60 11.39
N ALA A 174 -1.46 7.77 12.31
CA ALA A 174 -1.30 9.01 13.09
C ALA A 174 -1.02 10.23 12.21
N ASN A 175 -0.42 10.02 11.04
CA ASN A 175 -0.16 11.07 10.06
C ASN A 175 -1.39 11.42 9.19
N ALA A 176 -2.52 10.74 9.36
CA ALA A 176 -3.73 10.90 8.53
C ALA A 176 -3.41 10.89 7.02
N PRO A 177 -2.78 9.83 6.49
CA PRO A 177 -2.33 9.80 5.11
C PRO A 177 -3.52 9.78 4.14
N GLU A 178 -3.31 10.31 2.93
CA GLU A 178 -4.24 10.23 1.80
C GLU A 178 -4.21 8.83 1.16
N VAL A 179 -3.01 8.24 1.14
CA VAL A 179 -2.75 6.90 0.62
C VAL A 179 -2.01 6.07 1.67
N LEU A 180 -2.49 4.87 1.93
CA LEU A 180 -1.81 3.87 2.74
C LEU A 180 -1.22 2.80 1.82
N LEU A 181 0.08 2.62 1.87
CA LEU A 181 0.79 1.51 1.25
C LEU A 181 1.02 0.44 2.33
N ALA A 182 0.62 -0.79 2.07
CA ALA A 182 0.75 -1.88 3.02
C ALA A 182 1.44 -3.08 2.36
N ASP A 183 2.67 -3.36 2.78
CA ASP A 183 3.46 -4.48 2.25
C ASP A 183 3.30 -5.69 3.19
N GLU A 184 2.45 -6.64 2.81
CA GLU A 184 2.12 -7.83 3.58
C GLU A 184 1.84 -7.56 5.08
N PRO A 185 0.92 -6.62 5.41
CA PRO A 185 0.77 -6.07 6.76
C PRO A 185 0.29 -7.07 7.82
N THR A 186 -0.11 -8.26 7.38
CA THR A 186 -0.68 -9.32 8.23
C THR A 186 0.13 -10.60 8.24
N SER A 187 1.30 -10.63 7.60
CA SER A 187 2.11 -11.86 7.44
C SER A 187 2.63 -12.44 8.76
N ALA A 188 2.77 -11.62 9.80
CA ALA A 188 3.23 -12.01 11.13
C ALA A 188 2.10 -12.18 12.17
N LEU A 189 0.82 -12.18 11.71
CA LEU A 189 -0.35 -12.19 12.59
C LEU A 189 -1.03 -13.56 12.59
N ASP A 190 -1.65 -13.90 13.74
CA ASP A 190 -2.62 -14.98 13.82
C ASP A 190 -3.92 -14.64 13.08
N GLU A 191 -4.75 -15.65 12.77
CA GLU A 191 -5.95 -15.49 11.94
C GLU A 191 -6.96 -14.48 12.51
N HIS A 192 -7.12 -14.42 13.82
CA HIS A 192 -8.03 -13.47 14.47
C HIS A 192 -7.52 -12.04 14.29
N SER A 193 -6.23 -11.81 14.52
CA SER A 193 -5.58 -10.51 14.32
C SER A 193 -5.58 -10.08 12.86
N VAL A 194 -5.45 -11.02 11.93
CA VAL A 194 -5.58 -10.75 10.49
C VAL A 194 -6.95 -10.12 10.19
N ARG A 195 -8.05 -10.74 10.66
CA ARG A 195 -9.41 -10.25 10.45
C ARG A 195 -9.62 -8.85 11.02
N ALA A 196 -9.16 -8.62 12.24
CA ALA A 196 -9.28 -7.31 12.88
C ALA A 196 -8.56 -6.20 12.09
N ILE A 197 -7.36 -6.48 11.55
CA ILE A 197 -6.63 -5.53 10.70
C ILE A 197 -7.31 -5.32 9.34
N GLU A 198 -7.87 -6.36 8.75
CA GLU A 198 -8.64 -6.26 7.51
C GLU A 198 -9.87 -5.35 7.70
N GLU A 199 -10.66 -5.57 8.74
CA GLU A 199 -11.82 -4.76 9.10
C GLU A 199 -11.43 -3.31 9.39
N LEU A 200 -10.31 -3.09 10.09
CA LEU A 200 -9.78 -1.77 10.34
C LEU A 200 -9.44 -1.02 9.04
N ILE A 201 -8.71 -1.67 8.11
CA ILE A 201 -8.34 -1.07 6.82
C ILE A 201 -9.61 -0.73 6.04
N LEU A 202 -10.57 -1.66 5.95
CA LEU A 202 -11.86 -1.43 5.29
C LEU A 202 -12.61 -0.24 5.91
N GLY A 203 -12.71 -0.19 7.23
CA GLY A 203 -13.38 0.88 7.96
C GLY A 203 -12.75 2.25 7.68
N ILE A 204 -11.41 2.34 7.75
CA ILE A 204 -10.70 3.61 7.51
C ILE A 204 -10.84 4.07 6.06
N VAL A 205 -10.74 3.16 5.10
CA VAL A 205 -10.93 3.49 3.68
C VAL A 205 -12.34 4.03 3.44
N GLN A 206 -13.35 3.41 4.03
CA GLN A 206 -14.74 3.86 3.89
C GLN A 206 -15.02 5.20 4.59
N GLU A 207 -14.59 5.35 5.85
CA GLU A 207 -14.86 6.54 6.67
C GLU A 207 -14.13 7.78 6.16
N ARG A 208 -12.87 7.61 5.74
CA ARG A 208 -12.00 8.74 5.39
C ARG A 208 -11.79 8.92 3.90
N GLN A 209 -12.38 8.06 3.06
CA GLN A 209 -12.12 8.00 1.63
C GLN A 209 -10.60 7.88 1.33
N MET A 210 -9.87 7.22 2.25
CA MET A 210 -8.45 6.98 2.11
C MET A 210 -8.23 5.92 1.02
N THR A 211 -7.24 6.14 0.17
CA THR A 211 -6.84 5.15 -0.83
C THR A 211 -5.87 4.15 -0.20
N CYS A 212 -5.97 2.86 -0.53
CA CYS A 212 -5.06 1.84 -0.02
C CYS A 212 -4.47 1.02 -1.16
N VAL A 213 -3.16 0.78 -1.13
CA VAL A 213 -2.49 -0.20 -2.00
C VAL A 213 -1.88 -1.27 -1.11
N ILE A 214 -2.35 -2.50 -1.23
CA ILE A 214 -1.93 -3.60 -0.38
C ILE A 214 -1.25 -4.70 -1.19
N VAL A 215 -0.03 -5.07 -0.79
CA VAL A 215 0.63 -6.29 -1.29
C VAL A 215 0.23 -7.45 -0.41
N THR A 216 -0.18 -8.54 -1.02
CA THR A 216 -0.45 -9.79 -0.32
C THR A 216 -0.18 -11.01 -1.23
N HIS A 217 0.29 -12.09 -0.64
CA HIS A 217 0.36 -13.39 -1.29
C HIS A 217 -0.89 -14.24 -1.01
N ASN A 218 -1.80 -13.77 -0.16
CA ASN A 218 -3.04 -14.46 0.20
C ASN A 218 -4.19 -14.01 -0.71
N ARG A 219 -4.58 -14.85 -1.67
CA ARG A 219 -5.68 -14.58 -2.62
C ARG A 219 -7.02 -14.34 -1.91
N ALA A 220 -7.30 -15.09 -0.84
CA ALA A 220 -8.54 -14.91 -0.08
C ALA A 220 -8.57 -13.53 0.62
N GLN A 221 -7.44 -13.02 1.09
CA GLN A 221 -7.32 -11.66 1.61
C GLN A 221 -7.60 -10.61 0.53
N ALA A 222 -6.99 -10.75 -0.65
CA ALA A 222 -7.25 -9.84 -1.77
C ALA A 222 -8.74 -9.82 -2.13
N LEU A 223 -9.41 -10.98 -2.16
CA LEU A 223 -10.85 -11.10 -2.44
C LEU A 223 -11.74 -10.43 -1.39
N ARG A 224 -11.30 -10.40 -0.12
CA ARG A 224 -12.06 -9.75 0.96
C ARG A 224 -11.87 -8.23 0.99
N LEU A 225 -10.66 -7.76 0.68
CA LEU A 225 -10.29 -6.36 0.87
C LEU A 225 -10.46 -5.52 -0.39
N ALA A 226 -10.06 -6.03 -1.55
CA ALA A 226 -9.84 -5.22 -2.73
C ALA A 226 -10.93 -5.35 -3.76
N GLY A 227 -11.43 -4.22 -4.26
CA GLY A 227 -12.31 -4.18 -5.42
C GLY A 227 -11.59 -4.47 -6.73
N ARG A 228 -10.29 -4.08 -6.79
CA ARG A 228 -9.40 -4.32 -7.95
C ARG A 228 -8.10 -4.97 -7.49
N THR A 229 -7.57 -5.80 -8.37
CA THR A 229 -6.28 -6.47 -8.15
C THR A 229 -5.40 -6.31 -9.38
N MET A 230 -4.11 -6.03 -9.15
CA MET A 230 -3.09 -6.14 -10.17
C MET A 230 -2.18 -7.34 -9.88
N VAL A 231 -1.79 -8.04 -10.93
CA VAL A 231 -0.83 -9.15 -10.89
C VAL A 231 0.50 -8.66 -11.41
N MET A 232 1.55 -8.87 -10.61
CA MET A 232 2.93 -8.58 -11.02
C MET A 232 3.71 -9.87 -11.20
N GLU A 233 4.49 -9.97 -12.29
CA GLU A 233 5.44 -11.04 -12.56
C GLU A 233 6.72 -10.46 -13.16
N ALA A 234 7.86 -10.90 -12.68
CA ALA A 234 9.18 -10.49 -13.18
C ALA A 234 9.35 -8.95 -13.34
N GLY A 235 8.77 -8.16 -12.42
CA GLY A 235 8.82 -6.70 -12.43
C GLY A 235 7.75 -6.02 -13.28
N ARG A 236 6.91 -6.77 -14.00
CA ARG A 236 5.91 -6.24 -14.94
C ARG A 236 4.49 -6.41 -14.43
N LEU A 237 3.62 -5.52 -14.86
CA LEU A 237 2.18 -5.67 -14.73
C LEU A 237 1.68 -6.63 -15.80
N VAL A 238 1.12 -7.79 -15.40
CA VAL A 238 0.59 -8.79 -16.33
C VAL A 238 -0.94 -8.77 -16.45
N ALA A 239 -1.62 -8.39 -15.38
CA ALA A 239 -3.08 -8.23 -15.38
C ALA A 239 -3.51 -7.19 -14.35
N ILE A 240 -4.61 -6.48 -14.63
CA ILE A 240 -5.29 -5.59 -13.68
C ILE A 240 -6.77 -5.52 -14.00
N GLY A 241 -7.61 -5.64 -13.00
CA GLY A 241 -9.06 -5.61 -13.17
C GLY A 241 -9.82 -5.87 -11.88
N PRO A 242 -11.13 -6.12 -11.95
CA PRO A 242 -11.93 -6.55 -10.81
C PRO A 242 -11.32 -7.78 -10.15
N THR A 243 -11.18 -7.76 -8.83
CA THR A 243 -10.47 -8.81 -8.08
C THR A 243 -10.97 -10.22 -8.39
N ARG A 244 -12.30 -10.37 -8.50
CA ARG A 244 -12.92 -11.67 -8.77
C ARG A 244 -12.55 -12.21 -10.15
N GLU A 245 -12.47 -11.36 -11.17
CA GLU A 245 -12.09 -11.75 -12.53
C GLU A 245 -10.61 -12.12 -12.58
N VAL A 246 -9.74 -11.20 -12.10
CA VAL A 246 -8.28 -11.38 -12.13
C VAL A 246 -7.82 -12.62 -11.35
N LEU A 247 -8.47 -12.96 -10.24
CA LEU A 247 -8.09 -14.10 -9.41
C LEU A 247 -8.78 -15.42 -9.76
N HIS A 248 -9.80 -15.42 -10.62
CA HIS A 248 -10.40 -16.66 -11.13
C HIS A 248 -9.65 -17.24 -12.32
N ASP A 249 -9.00 -16.36 -13.12
CA ASP A 249 -8.31 -16.77 -14.37
C ASP A 249 -6.81 -17.10 -14.14
N SER A 250 -6.34 -17.16 -12.87
CA SER A 250 -4.92 -17.33 -12.52
C SER A 250 -4.67 -18.59 -11.71
#